data_36c383330bfad8ff6a5d6de3417b8cc4
#
_entry.id   36c383330bfad8ff6a5d6de3417b8cc4
#
_cell.length_a   1.000
_cell.length_b   1.000
_cell.length_c   1.000
_cell.angle_alpha   90.00
_cell.angle_beta   90.00
_cell.angle_gamma   90.00
#
_symmetry.space_group_name_H-M   'P 1'
#
loop_
_entity.id
_entity.type
_entity.pdbx_description
1 polymer ?
#
loop_
_entity_poly.entity_id
_entity_poly.type
_entity_poly.pdbx_seq_one_letter_code
_entity_poly.pdbx_strand_id
1 'polypeptide(L)'
;AGNPQLSDTPGRLQCRHLGAAVEAWDEHGNPVIEEVGELVCTRPFPSMPLYFWGDDDGSRYRDSYFGEWPGIWRHGDWLTVHEDGSCTISGRSDATINRHGVRMGTAEIYAAVEQLPAIADSMVIDVEDTKGGSKLIMFVVPNEGKAVDGDTRGAIAAAIRSRLSPRFVPDRLIAAPGIPRTLSGKKQELPIKRLFAGWPAAKVINADASATPEVLPWYVDLAQAWHRDARSEPDVSAEIAS
;
A
#
# COMPACT_ATOMS: atom_id res chain seq x y z
N ALA A 1 -14.28 -7.98 -15.10
CA ALA A 1 -15.73 -7.83 -15.33
C ALA A 1 -16.41 -9.19 -15.22
N GLY A 2 -17.74 -9.20 -14.93
CA GLY A 2 -18.54 -10.39 -15.01
C GLY A 2 -18.93 -10.70 -16.45
N ASN A 3 -18.90 -11.98 -16.84
CA ASN A 3 -19.35 -12.45 -18.16
C ASN A 3 -20.09 -13.78 -17.98
N PRO A 4 -21.41 -13.86 -18.29
CA PRO A 4 -22.20 -15.06 -18.06
C PRO A 4 -21.83 -16.25 -18.96
N GLN A 5 -20.97 -16.03 -19.95
CA GLN A 5 -20.50 -17.10 -20.87
C GLN A 5 -19.16 -17.71 -20.42
N LEU A 6 -18.52 -17.15 -19.40
CA LEU A 6 -17.24 -17.64 -18.88
C LEU A 6 -17.45 -18.34 -17.53
N SER A 7 -16.62 -19.33 -17.26
CA SER A 7 -16.56 -19.98 -15.95
C SER A 7 -16.06 -19.00 -14.90
N ASP A 8 -16.57 -19.15 -13.69
CA ASP A 8 -16.10 -18.38 -12.53
C ASP A 8 -15.01 -19.14 -11.80
N THR A 9 -13.94 -18.46 -11.46
CA THR A 9 -12.82 -19.00 -10.68
C THR A 9 -12.69 -18.18 -9.40
N PRO A 10 -12.79 -18.78 -8.21
CA PRO A 10 -12.66 -18.06 -6.96
C PRO A 10 -11.37 -17.25 -6.89
N GLY A 11 -11.47 -15.98 -6.48
CA GLY A 11 -10.33 -15.06 -6.37
C GLY A 11 -9.90 -14.41 -7.69
N ARG A 12 -10.56 -14.68 -8.82
CA ARG A 12 -10.28 -14.07 -10.11
C ARG A 12 -11.44 -13.23 -10.63
N LEU A 13 -11.12 -12.16 -11.33
CA LEU A 13 -12.04 -11.47 -12.22
C LEU A 13 -12.16 -12.28 -13.52
N GLN A 14 -13.37 -12.63 -13.95
CA GLN A 14 -13.58 -13.51 -15.11
C GLN A 14 -12.92 -12.99 -16.40
N CYS A 15 -12.92 -11.68 -16.61
CA CYS A 15 -12.30 -11.07 -17.79
C CYS A 15 -12.06 -9.57 -17.59
N ARG A 16 -11.31 -8.97 -18.49
CA ARG A 16 -11.21 -7.51 -18.62
C ARG A 16 -12.55 -6.93 -19.07
N HIS A 17 -12.83 -5.68 -18.73
CA HIS A 17 -14.06 -5.01 -19.14
C HIS A 17 -14.04 -4.71 -20.64
N LEU A 18 -15.17 -4.93 -21.32
CA LEU A 18 -15.31 -4.54 -22.74
C LEU A 18 -15.05 -3.05 -22.93
N GLY A 19 -14.23 -2.72 -23.90
CA GLY A 19 -13.84 -1.35 -24.20
C GLY A 19 -12.72 -0.77 -23.30
N ALA A 20 -12.25 -1.54 -22.32
CA ALA A 20 -11.09 -1.17 -21.52
C ALA A 20 -9.85 -1.95 -21.97
N ALA A 21 -8.88 -1.27 -22.56
CA ALA A 21 -7.61 -1.85 -23.00
C ALA A 21 -6.66 -1.98 -21.79
N VAL A 22 -6.99 -2.90 -20.89
CA VAL A 22 -6.24 -3.16 -19.66
C VAL A 22 -5.17 -4.20 -19.93
N GLU A 23 -3.97 -3.94 -19.46
CA GLU A 23 -2.82 -4.83 -19.53
C GLU A 23 -2.06 -4.84 -18.19
N ALA A 24 -1.27 -5.88 -17.94
CA ALA A 24 -0.26 -5.92 -16.89
C ALA A 24 1.10 -5.66 -17.55
N TRP A 25 1.83 -4.64 -17.08
CA TRP A 25 3.13 -4.26 -17.62
C TRP A 25 4.25 -4.50 -16.62
N ASP A 26 5.40 -4.95 -17.12
CA ASP A 26 6.65 -5.01 -16.35
C ASP A 26 7.23 -3.60 -16.11
N GLU A 27 8.34 -3.51 -15.41
CA GLU A 27 9.04 -2.25 -15.13
C GLU A 27 9.65 -1.58 -16.37
N HIS A 28 9.72 -2.30 -17.49
CA HIS A 28 10.23 -1.81 -18.77
C HIS A 28 9.11 -1.36 -19.71
N GLY A 29 7.83 -1.48 -19.28
CA GLY A 29 6.68 -1.13 -20.10
C GLY A 29 6.27 -2.19 -21.11
N ASN A 30 6.65 -3.45 -20.91
CA ASN A 30 6.23 -4.56 -21.76
C ASN A 30 5.05 -5.29 -21.14
N PRO A 31 4.04 -5.71 -21.93
CA PRO A 31 2.94 -6.51 -21.41
C PRO A 31 3.41 -7.90 -21.00
N VAL A 32 2.90 -8.37 -19.85
CA VAL A 32 3.18 -9.69 -19.27
C VAL A 32 1.91 -10.49 -19.03
N ILE A 33 2.01 -11.82 -19.14
CA ILE A 33 0.94 -12.79 -18.90
C ILE A 33 1.44 -13.81 -17.89
N GLU A 34 0.57 -14.26 -16.97
CA GLU A 34 0.89 -15.13 -15.82
C GLU A 34 1.94 -14.55 -14.87
N GLU A 35 2.28 -13.29 -15.03
CA GLU A 35 3.18 -12.56 -14.16
C GLU A 35 2.48 -11.33 -13.58
N VAL A 36 2.93 -10.90 -12.40
CA VAL A 36 2.42 -9.68 -11.77
C VAL A 36 3.06 -8.46 -12.43
N GLY A 37 2.23 -7.58 -13.00
CA GLY A 37 2.65 -6.31 -13.58
C GLY A 37 1.82 -5.14 -13.05
N GLU A 38 2.24 -3.91 -13.37
CA GLU A 38 1.44 -2.71 -13.12
C GLU A 38 0.20 -2.74 -14.02
N LEU A 39 -0.98 -2.52 -13.44
CA LEU A 39 -2.22 -2.35 -14.19
C LEU A 39 -2.16 -1.04 -14.96
N VAL A 40 -2.16 -1.15 -16.29
CA VAL A 40 -2.20 0.00 -17.18
C VAL A 40 -3.42 -0.04 -18.09
N CYS A 41 -3.88 1.14 -18.50
CA CYS A 41 -4.87 1.29 -19.55
C CYS A 41 -4.20 1.93 -20.76
N THR A 42 -4.08 1.16 -21.83
CA THR A 42 -3.29 1.55 -23.01
C THR A 42 -4.10 2.36 -24.02
N ARG A 43 -5.40 2.54 -23.80
CA ARG A 43 -6.28 3.36 -24.63
C ARG A 43 -7.28 4.14 -23.75
N PRO A 44 -7.71 5.34 -24.18
CA PRO A 44 -8.76 6.09 -23.50
C PRO A 44 -10.08 5.30 -23.45
N PHE A 45 -10.84 5.47 -22.39
CA PHE A 45 -12.17 4.90 -22.24
C PHE A 45 -13.10 5.86 -21.42
N PRO A 46 -14.43 5.72 -21.52
CA PRO A 46 -15.37 6.71 -21.00
C PRO A 46 -15.30 7.00 -19.51
N SER A 47 -14.81 6.07 -18.69
CA SER A 47 -14.72 6.24 -17.23
C SER A 47 -13.45 6.95 -16.76
N MET A 48 -12.56 7.35 -17.67
CA MET A 48 -11.36 8.11 -17.30
C MET A 48 -11.75 9.49 -16.74
N PRO A 49 -11.12 9.95 -15.63
CA PRO A 49 -11.27 11.32 -15.19
C PRO A 49 -10.78 12.29 -16.27
N LEU A 50 -11.45 13.42 -16.43
CA LEU A 50 -11.06 14.45 -17.39
C LEU A 50 -9.99 15.38 -16.79
N TYR A 51 -10.11 15.68 -15.49
CA TYR A 51 -9.22 16.55 -14.73
C TYR A 51 -9.44 16.37 -13.24
N PHE A 52 -8.58 16.94 -12.40
CA PHE A 52 -8.79 17.04 -10.97
C PHE A 52 -9.30 18.43 -10.59
N TRP A 53 -10.16 18.49 -9.61
CA TRP A 53 -10.63 19.74 -9.07
C TRP A 53 -9.48 20.57 -8.49
N GLY A 54 -9.35 21.85 -8.86
CA GLY A 54 -8.26 22.73 -8.43
C GLY A 54 -6.89 22.33 -8.97
N ASP A 55 -6.83 21.76 -10.16
CA ASP A 55 -5.60 21.38 -10.90
C ASP A 55 -5.63 22.10 -12.26
N ASP A 56 -5.54 23.44 -12.20
CA ASP A 56 -5.76 24.31 -13.36
C ASP A 56 -4.77 24.09 -14.50
N ASP A 57 -3.53 23.71 -14.17
CA ASP A 57 -2.48 23.37 -15.14
C ASP A 57 -2.45 21.88 -15.50
N GLY A 58 -3.26 21.05 -14.84
CA GLY A 58 -3.33 19.60 -15.05
C GLY A 58 -2.08 18.84 -14.64
N SER A 59 -1.17 19.45 -13.87
CA SER A 59 0.09 18.81 -13.47
C SER A 59 -0.16 17.63 -12.55
N ARG A 60 -1.01 17.76 -11.53
CA ARG A 60 -1.35 16.65 -10.62
C ARG A 60 -2.00 15.48 -11.34
N TYR A 61 -2.89 15.77 -12.31
CA TYR A 61 -3.54 14.74 -13.12
C TYR A 61 -2.52 13.96 -13.95
N ARG A 62 -1.63 14.68 -14.65
CA ARG A 62 -0.55 14.06 -15.45
C ARG A 62 0.40 13.24 -14.58
N ASP A 63 0.89 13.81 -13.49
CA ASP A 63 1.82 13.13 -12.58
C ASP A 63 1.21 11.89 -11.94
N SER A 64 -0.09 11.94 -11.62
CA SER A 64 -0.78 10.81 -10.98
C SER A 64 -0.96 9.62 -11.89
N TYR A 65 -1.18 9.83 -13.19
CA TYR A 65 -1.59 8.75 -14.09
C TYR A 65 -0.63 8.51 -15.26
N PHE A 66 0.11 9.53 -15.69
CA PHE A 66 0.90 9.49 -16.94
C PHE A 66 2.38 9.84 -16.74
N GLY A 67 2.82 10.01 -15.49
CA GLY A 67 4.19 10.41 -15.17
C GLY A 67 5.23 9.35 -15.49
N GLU A 68 4.88 8.07 -15.37
CA GLU A 68 5.79 6.96 -15.63
C GLU A 68 5.84 6.59 -17.13
N TRP A 69 4.67 6.46 -17.75
CA TRP A 69 4.54 6.18 -19.19
C TRP A 69 3.64 7.23 -19.84
N PRO A 70 4.21 8.19 -20.57
CA PRO A 70 3.42 9.23 -21.23
C PRO A 70 2.35 8.66 -22.16
N GLY A 71 1.09 9.07 -21.96
CA GLY A 71 -0.05 8.61 -22.75
C GLY A 71 -0.62 7.25 -22.36
N ILE A 72 -0.01 6.55 -21.41
CA ILE A 72 -0.51 5.28 -20.84
C ILE A 72 -0.96 5.54 -19.41
N TRP A 73 -2.22 5.22 -19.10
CA TRP A 73 -2.75 5.41 -17.77
C TRP A 73 -2.24 4.32 -16.82
N ARG A 74 -1.39 4.67 -15.90
CA ARG A 74 -1.03 3.86 -14.75
C ARG A 74 -2.14 3.90 -13.71
N HIS A 75 -2.74 2.73 -13.39
CA HIS A 75 -3.86 2.66 -12.44
C HIS A 75 -3.40 2.67 -10.98
N GLY A 76 -2.23 2.15 -10.71
CA GLY A 76 -1.69 2.02 -9.35
C GLY A 76 -2.13 0.75 -8.64
N ASP A 77 -2.38 -0.33 -9.37
CA ASP A 77 -2.68 -1.66 -8.86
C ASP A 77 -1.81 -2.72 -9.51
N TRP A 78 -1.48 -3.77 -8.76
CA TRP A 78 -0.85 -4.96 -9.31
C TRP A 78 -1.89 -5.88 -9.94
N LEU A 79 -1.65 -6.25 -11.18
CA LEU A 79 -2.50 -7.09 -12.00
C LEU A 79 -1.72 -8.31 -12.50
N THR A 80 -2.33 -9.48 -12.41
CA THR A 80 -1.94 -10.64 -13.23
C THR A 80 -3.03 -10.87 -14.27
N VAL A 81 -2.67 -10.90 -15.53
CA VAL A 81 -3.54 -11.37 -16.63
C VAL A 81 -3.18 -12.81 -16.88
N HIS A 82 -4.18 -13.71 -16.80
CA HIS A 82 -4.00 -15.13 -17.03
C HIS A 82 -4.18 -15.50 -18.51
N GLU A 83 -3.64 -16.66 -18.93
CA GLU A 83 -3.74 -17.13 -20.32
C GLU A 83 -5.20 -17.27 -20.80
N ASP A 84 -6.13 -17.61 -19.89
CA ASP A 84 -7.56 -17.69 -20.18
C ASP A 84 -8.26 -16.33 -20.27
N GLY A 85 -7.52 -15.23 -20.08
CA GLY A 85 -8.03 -13.86 -20.08
C GLY A 85 -8.66 -13.41 -18.76
N SER A 86 -8.73 -14.28 -17.76
CA SER A 86 -9.11 -13.89 -16.40
C SER A 86 -8.02 -13.03 -15.75
N CYS A 87 -8.34 -12.32 -14.67
CA CYS A 87 -7.40 -11.42 -14.03
C CYS A 87 -7.42 -11.56 -12.51
N THR A 88 -6.28 -11.36 -11.89
CA THR A 88 -6.14 -11.24 -10.42
C THR A 88 -5.57 -9.88 -10.06
N ILE A 89 -6.23 -9.15 -9.15
CA ILE A 89 -5.69 -7.92 -8.56
C ILE A 89 -5.08 -8.28 -7.20
N SER A 90 -3.78 -8.05 -7.04
CA SER A 90 -3.00 -8.41 -5.84
C SER A 90 -2.86 -7.26 -4.85
N GLY A 91 -3.44 -6.11 -5.14
CA GLY A 91 -3.40 -4.91 -4.28
C GLY A 91 -2.85 -3.68 -4.99
N ARG A 92 -2.59 -2.64 -4.19
CA ARG A 92 -2.07 -1.36 -4.71
C ARG A 92 -0.58 -1.46 -5.03
N SER A 93 -0.16 -0.95 -6.18
CA SER A 93 1.26 -0.87 -6.55
C SER A 93 1.97 0.29 -5.85
N ASP A 94 1.24 1.38 -5.57
CA ASP A 94 1.73 2.54 -4.83
C ASP A 94 1.82 2.30 -3.30
N ALA A 95 1.13 1.30 -2.78
CA ALA A 95 1.19 0.84 -1.38
C ALA A 95 1.98 -0.47 -1.22
N THR A 96 2.64 -0.94 -2.27
CA THR A 96 3.39 -2.19 -2.25
C THR A 96 4.61 -2.09 -1.35
N ILE A 97 4.80 -3.13 -0.55
CA ILE A 97 6.00 -3.34 0.24
C ILE A 97 7.02 -4.03 -0.67
N ASN A 98 8.20 -3.42 -0.81
CA ASN A 98 9.33 -4.03 -1.52
C ASN A 98 10.45 -4.31 -0.53
N ARG A 99 10.65 -5.59 -0.16
CA ARG A 99 11.71 -5.98 0.75
C ARG A 99 12.65 -6.98 0.09
N HIS A 100 13.92 -6.55 -0.06
CA HIS A 100 14.98 -7.38 -0.65
C HIS A 100 14.58 -7.97 -2.02
N GLY A 101 13.96 -7.15 -2.87
CA GLY A 101 13.53 -7.56 -4.21
C GLY A 101 12.24 -8.39 -4.26
N VAL A 102 11.61 -8.68 -3.13
CA VAL A 102 10.30 -9.33 -3.08
C VAL A 102 9.21 -8.28 -2.87
N ARG A 103 8.29 -8.22 -3.82
CA ARG A 103 7.11 -7.34 -3.77
C ARG A 103 5.93 -8.09 -3.15
N MET A 104 5.17 -7.42 -2.27
CA MET A 104 3.97 -7.96 -1.63
C MET A 104 2.93 -6.88 -1.44
N GLY A 105 1.66 -7.23 -1.72
CA GLY A 105 0.52 -6.39 -1.39
C GLY A 105 0.24 -6.37 0.12
N THR A 106 -0.16 -5.21 0.64
CA THR A 106 -0.51 -5.06 2.06
C THR A 106 -1.68 -5.94 2.49
N ALA A 107 -2.60 -6.22 1.56
CA ALA A 107 -3.79 -7.06 1.80
C ALA A 107 -3.44 -8.48 2.30
N GLU A 108 -2.36 -9.08 1.81
CA GLU A 108 -1.92 -10.42 2.24
C GLU A 108 -1.47 -10.41 3.71
N ILE A 109 -0.80 -9.33 4.13
CA ILE A 109 -0.37 -9.16 5.52
C ILE A 109 -1.60 -8.99 6.42
N TYR A 110 -2.60 -8.19 6.01
CA TYR A 110 -3.85 -8.04 6.76
C TYR A 110 -4.59 -9.35 6.89
N ALA A 111 -4.72 -10.12 5.81
CA ALA A 111 -5.35 -11.43 5.84
C ALA A 111 -4.66 -12.42 6.80
N ALA A 112 -3.35 -12.29 6.99
CA ALA A 112 -2.61 -13.12 7.95
C ALA A 112 -2.80 -12.67 9.40
N VAL A 113 -2.86 -11.36 9.65
CA VAL A 113 -2.80 -10.77 11.00
C VAL A 113 -4.19 -10.57 11.60
N GLU A 114 -5.18 -10.13 10.81
CA GLU A 114 -6.52 -9.79 11.30
C GLU A 114 -7.38 -11.03 11.63
N GLN A 115 -6.88 -12.24 11.37
CA GLN A 115 -7.48 -13.48 11.87
C GLN A 115 -7.10 -13.81 13.32
N LEU A 116 -6.13 -13.09 13.89
CA LEU A 116 -5.71 -13.32 15.27
C LEU A 116 -6.74 -12.75 16.24
N PRO A 117 -7.19 -13.53 17.25
CA PRO A 117 -8.24 -13.09 18.18
C PRO A 117 -7.88 -11.85 19.01
N ALA A 118 -6.60 -11.48 19.07
CA ALA A 118 -6.14 -10.30 19.78
C ALA A 118 -6.25 -9.01 18.95
N ILE A 119 -6.47 -9.11 17.63
CA ILE A 119 -6.37 -8.00 16.69
C ILE A 119 -7.75 -7.62 16.15
N ALA A 120 -8.12 -6.35 16.29
CA ALA A 120 -9.34 -5.78 15.72
C ALA A 120 -9.11 -5.23 14.31
N ASP A 121 -7.97 -4.54 14.11
CA ASP A 121 -7.61 -3.93 12.81
C ASP A 121 -6.09 -3.76 12.74
N SER A 122 -5.56 -3.60 11.53
CA SER A 122 -4.13 -3.38 11.32
C SER A 122 -3.87 -2.50 10.09
N MET A 123 -2.72 -1.85 10.05
CA MET A 123 -2.23 -1.14 8.87
C MET A 123 -0.71 -1.26 8.82
N VAL A 124 -0.17 -1.50 7.63
CA VAL A 124 1.27 -1.60 7.42
C VAL A 124 1.72 -0.53 6.43
N ILE A 125 2.87 0.07 6.71
CA ILE A 125 3.55 0.99 5.81
C ILE A 125 5.01 0.59 5.67
N ASP A 126 5.57 0.80 4.50
CA ASP A 126 6.98 0.62 4.21
C ASP A 126 7.62 2.00 4.04
N VAL A 127 8.55 2.35 4.92
CA VAL A 127 9.21 3.66 4.95
C VAL A 127 10.67 3.49 4.59
N GLU A 128 11.13 4.21 3.60
CA GLU A 128 12.54 4.20 3.21
C GLU A 128 13.44 4.71 4.34
N ASP A 129 14.54 4.00 4.55
CA ASP A 129 15.58 4.40 5.50
C ASP A 129 16.62 5.28 4.78
N THR A 130 17.20 6.22 5.49
CA THR A 130 18.28 7.10 5.00
C THR A 130 19.52 6.34 4.51
N LYS A 131 19.65 5.06 4.86
CA LYS A 131 20.76 4.17 4.46
C LYS A 131 20.44 3.31 3.22
N GLY A 132 19.36 3.61 2.50
CA GLY A 132 18.95 2.88 1.28
C GLY A 132 18.24 1.55 1.56
N GLY A 133 17.79 1.31 2.80
CA GLY A 133 16.91 0.22 3.18
C GLY A 133 15.46 0.67 3.34
N SER A 134 14.59 -0.22 3.79
CA SER A 134 13.23 0.11 4.19
C SER A 134 12.91 -0.44 5.57
N LYS A 135 12.07 0.27 6.33
CA LYS A 135 11.53 -0.16 7.62
C LYS A 135 10.04 -0.43 7.47
N LEU A 136 9.65 -1.66 7.74
CA LEU A 136 8.25 -2.06 7.75
C LEU A 136 7.64 -1.78 9.12
N ILE A 137 6.69 -0.84 9.16
CA ILE A 137 5.99 -0.42 10.38
C ILE A 137 4.56 -0.96 10.30
N MET A 138 4.14 -1.70 11.31
CA MET A 138 2.76 -2.16 11.44
C MET A 138 2.09 -1.47 12.61
N PHE A 139 0.97 -0.84 12.35
CA PHE A 139 0.03 -0.33 13.33
C PHE A 139 -1.03 -1.39 13.60
N VAL A 140 -1.34 -1.61 14.86
CA VAL A 140 -2.27 -2.65 15.29
C VAL A 140 -3.26 -2.07 16.28
N VAL A 141 -4.53 -2.30 16.04
CA VAL A 141 -5.61 -2.00 16.99
C VAL A 141 -5.95 -3.32 17.70
N PRO A 142 -5.70 -3.43 19.00
CA PRO A 142 -6.08 -4.63 19.75
C PRO A 142 -7.60 -4.71 19.92
N ASN A 143 -8.12 -5.94 20.01
CA ASN A 143 -9.50 -6.17 20.45
C ASN A 143 -9.69 -5.72 21.90
N GLU A 144 -10.94 -5.45 22.29
CA GLU A 144 -11.30 -5.01 23.63
C GLU A 144 -10.73 -5.97 24.70
N GLY A 145 -10.10 -5.39 25.73
CA GLY A 145 -9.45 -6.14 26.80
C GLY A 145 -8.15 -6.85 26.39
N LYS A 146 -7.64 -6.64 25.19
CA LYS A 146 -6.35 -7.16 24.72
C LYS A 146 -5.29 -6.06 24.67
N ALA A 147 -4.03 -6.48 24.72
CA ALA A 147 -2.89 -5.58 24.61
C ALA A 147 -1.93 -6.06 23.50
N VAL A 148 -1.11 -5.13 22.99
CA VAL A 148 -0.03 -5.45 22.05
C VAL A 148 1.24 -5.77 22.86
N ASP A 149 1.19 -6.84 23.64
CA ASP A 149 2.27 -7.36 24.48
C ASP A 149 3.23 -8.29 23.72
N GLY A 150 4.14 -8.96 24.42
CA GLY A 150 5.09 -9.90 23.86
C GLY A 150 4.43 -11.08 23.14
N ASP A 151 3.37 -11.63 23.72
CA ASP A 151 2.64 -12.77 23.19
C ASP A 151 1.92 -12.40 21.88
N THR A 152 1.24 -11.26 21.86
CA THR A 152 0.59 -10.72 20.66
C THR A 152 1.62 -10.44 19.55
N ARG A 153 2.77 -9.86 19.89
CA ARG A 153 3.88 -9.65 18.94
C ARG A 153 4.41 -10.96 18.37
N GLY A 154 4.59 -11.95 19.23
CA GLY A 154 5.00 -13.31 18.85
C GLY A 154 4.00 -13.97 17.90
N ALA A 155 2.70 -13.86 18.20
CA ALA A 155 1.63 -14.42 17.37
C ALA A 155 1.56 -13.76 15.98
N ILE A 156 1.68 -12.43 15.89
CA ILE A 156 1.74 -11.71 14.62
C ILE A 156 2.95 -12.17 13.79
N ALA A 157 4.14 -12.21 14.39
CA ALA A 157 5.34 -12.66 13.71
C ALA A 157 5.24 -14.10 13.23
N ALA A 158 4.66 -15.00 14.02
CA ALA A 158 4.42 -16.39 13.64
C ALA A 158 3.43 -16.51 12.49
N ALA A 159 2.31 -15.77 12.52
CA ALA A 159 1.32 -15.76 11.45
C ALA A 159 1.92 -15.29 10.12
N ILE A 160 2.71 -14.22 10.15
CA ILE A 160 3.38 -13.70 8.94
C ILE A 160 4.42 -14.70 8.41
N ARG A 161 5.26 -15.28 9.29
CA ARG A 161 6.28 -16.27 8.87
C ARG A 161 5.66 -17.51 8.25
N SER A 162 4.56 -18.02 8.81
CA SER A 162 3.94 -19.25 8.37
C SER A 162 3.13 -19.11 7.09
N ARG A 163 2.49 -17.96 6.87
CA ARG A 163 1.59 -17.74 5.73
C ARG A 163 2.24 -17.02 4.56
N LEU A 164 3.27 -16.21 4.82
CA LEU A 164 3.90 -15.36 3.83
C LEU A 164 5.41 -15.62 3.78
N SER A 165 6.20 -14.79 4.46
CA SER A 165 7.66 -14.93 4.52
C SER A 165 8.23 -14.23 5.76
N PRO A 166 9.31 -14.73 6.36
CA PRO A 166 10.02 -14.03 7.44
C PRO A 166 10.43 -12.58 7.09
N ARG A 167 10.61 -12.27 5.81
CA ARG A 167 10.99 -10.94 5.33
C ARG A 167 9.92 -9.87 5.57
N PHE A 168 8.64 -10.27 5.72
CA PHE A 168 7.51 -9.37 5.95
C PHE A 168 7.11 -9.24 7.42
N VAL A 169 7.87 -9.83 8.33
CA VAL A 169 7.72 -9.54 9.75
C VAL A 169 8.09 -8.07 9.98
N PRO A 170 7.18 -7.26 10.59
CA PRO A 170 7.42 -5.84 10.78
C PRO A 170 8.65 -5.55 11.65
N ASP A 171 9.44 -4.55 11.26
CA ASP A 171 10.57 -4.06 12.06
C ASP A 171 10.09 -3.30 13.30
N ARG A 172 8.91 -2.66 13.18
CA ARG A 172 8.24 -1.97 14.29
C ARG A 172 6.77 -2.36 14.32
N LEU A 173 6.27 -2.67 15.50
CA LEU A 173 4.87 -2.95 15.77
C LEU A 173 4.38 -1.98 16.83
N ILE A 174 3.37 -1.17 16.48
CA ILE A 174 2.91 -0.04 17.28
C ILE A 174 1.40 -0.21 17.52
N ALA A 175 1.00 -0.17 18.80
CA ALA A 175 -0.41 -0.10 19.15
C ALA A 175 -0.99 1.25 18.73
N ALA A 176 -2.08 1.24 18.00
CA ALA A 176 -2.75 2.42 17.48
C ALA A 176 -4.15 2.56 18.05
N PRO A 177 -4.67 3.78 18.23
CA PRO A 177 -6.03 4.01 18.73
C PRO A 177 -7.11 3.63 17.69
N GLY A 178 -6.75 3.58 16.43
CA GLY A 178 -7.60 3.21 15.31
C GLY A 178 -6.82 3.29 13.99
N ILE A 179 -7.35 2.69 12.93
CA ILE A 179 -6.76 2.77 11.59
C ILE A 179 -7.49 3.84 10.76
N PRO A 180 -6.77 4.81 10.17
CA PRO A 180 -7.39 5.84 9.36
C PRO A 180 -7.96 5.24 8.08
N ARG A 181 -9.21 5.61 7.77
CA ARG A 181 -9.95 5.08 6.61
C ARG A 181 -10.56 6.22 5.79
N THR A 182 -10.63 6.01 4.49
CA THR A 182 -11.39 6.89 3.58
C THR A 182 -12.89 6.76 3.86
N LEU A 183 -13.71 7.70 3.35
CA LEU A 183 -15.17 7.61 3.43
C LEU A 183 -15.74 6.32 2.81
N SER A 184 -15.02 5.70 1.87
CA SER A 184 -15.36 4.39 1.30
C SER A 184 -14.84 3.18 2.10
N GLY A 185 -14.25 3.40 3.29
CA GLY A 185 -13.76 2.36 4.19
C GLY A 185 -12.36 1.82 3.90
N LYS A 186 -11.65 2.32 2.88
CA LYS A 186 -10.30 1.88 2.54
C LYS A 186 -9.27 2.45 3.52
N LYS A 187 -8.28 1.66 3.94
CA LYS A 187 -7.17 2.10 4.79
C LYS A 187 -6.35 3.19 4.10
N GLN A 188 -5.98 4.22 4.83
CA GLN A 188 -5.23 5.37 4.30
C GLN A 188 -3.71 5.16 4.43
N GLU A 189 -3.19 4.08 3.87
CA GLU A 189 -1.77 3.71 3.92
C GLU A 189 -0.87 4.79 3.35
N LEU A 190 -1.17 5.27 2.14
CA LEU A 190 -0.34 6.21 1.42
C LEU A 190 -0.18 7.58 2.12
N PRO A 191 -1.24 8.22 2.63
CA PRO A 191 -1.09 9.43 3.46
C PRO A 191 -0.19 9.22 4.67
N ILE A 192 -0.35 8.11 5.39
CA ILE A 192 0.47 7.82 6.57
C ILE A 192 1.92 7.50 6.17
N LYS A 193 2.15 6.70 5.12
CA LYS A 193 3.49 6.48 4.56
C LYS A 193 4.19 7.80 4.24
N ARG A 194 3.50 8.73 3.59
CA ARG A 194 4.05 10.06 3.26
C ARG A 194 4.38 10.89 4.50
N LEU A 195 3.58 10.84 5.57
CA LEU A 195 3.92 11.48 6.85
C LEU A 195 5.25 10.96 7.40
N PHE A 196 5.41 9.63 7.43
CA PHE A 196 6.62 8.96 7.89
C PHE A 196 7.82 9.14 6.94
N ALA A 197 7.59 9.51 5.68
CA ALA A 197 8.60 9.95 4.73
C ALA A 197 8.94 11.46 4.84
N GLY A 198 8.34 12.19 5.80
CA GLY A 198 8.66 13.60 6.08
C GLY A 198 7.84 14.62 5.31
N TRP A 199 6.77 14.20 4.64
CA TRP A 199 5.89 15.16 3.96
C TRP A 199 5.08 15.98 4.98
N PRO A 200 4.85 17.29 4.72
CA PRO A 200 4.03 18.12 5.58
C PRO A 200 2.62 17.58 5.73
N ALA A 201 2.11 17.48 6.97
CA ALA A 201 0.76 16.97 7.24
C ALA A 201 -0.33 17.70 6.43
N ALA A 202 -0.22 19.02 6.30
CA ALA A 202 -1.16 19.83 5.52
C ALA A 202 -1.25 19.47 4.03
N LYS A 203 -0.25 18.75 3.48
CA LYS A 203 -0.23 18.31 2.08
C LYS A 203 -0.76 16.89 1.89
N VAL A 204 -0.76 16.07 2.94
CA VAL A 204 -1.05 14.63 2.81
C VAL A 204 -2.27 14.18 3.60
N ILE A 205 -2.66 14.93 4.65
CA ILE A 205 -3.83 14.62 5.47
C ILE A 205 -5.00 15.50 5.03
N ASN A 206 -6.10 14.84 4.71
CA ASN A 206 -7.39 15.49 4.47
C ASN A 206 -8.44 14.89 5.41
N ALA A 207 -8.77 15.60 6.49
CA ALA A 207 -9.73 15.15 7.50
C ALA A 207 -11.14 14.99 6.91
N ASP A 208 -11.55 15.86 5.98
CA ASP A 208 -12.87 15.81 5.36
C ASP A 208 -13.06 14.57 4.45
N ALA A 209 -11.96 13.98 3.98
CA ALA A 209 -11.98 12.75 3.19
C ALA A 209 -11.81 11.48 4.05
N SER A 210 -11.76 11.61 5.39
CA SER A 210 -11.58 10.50 6.32
C SER A 210 -12.89 10.13 7.02
N ALA A 211 -13.17 8.83 7.13
CA ALA A 211 -14.25 8.29 7.96
C ALA A 211 -13.87 8.23 9.44
N THR A 212 -12.58 8.38 9.75
CA THR A 212 -12.02 8.30 11.11
C THR A 212 -11.08 9.50 11.35
N PRO A 213 -11.57 10.75 11.23
CA PRO A 213 -10.71 11.93 11.34
C PRO A 213 -10.08 12.08 12.73
N GLU A 214 -10.70 11.54 13.76
CA GLU A 214 -10.25 11.60 15.16
C GLU A 214 -8.92 10.90 15.41
N VAL A 215 -8.56 9.90 14.61
CA VAL A 215 -7.28 9.18 14.77
C VAL A 215 -6.10 9.86 14.05
N LEU A 216 -6.37 10.73 13.09
CA LEU A 216 -5.33 11.35 12.25
C LEU A 216 -4.29 12.18 13.04
N PRO A 217 -4.68 12.98 14.06
CA PRO A 217 -3.71 13.74 14.86
C PRO A 217 -2.66 12.84 15.53
N TRP A 218 -3.06 11.66 16.03
CA TRP A 218 -2.15 10.71 16.64
C TRP A 218 -1.05 10.24 15.68
N TYR A 219 -1.40 9.99 14.41
CA TYR A 219 -0.42 9.61 13.37
C TYR A 219 0.52 10.76 13.03
N VAL A 220 0.01 12.00 13.00
CA VAL A 220 0.83 13.20 12.76
C VAL A 220 1.85 13.37 13.87
N ASP A 221 1.43 13.28 15.13
CA ASP A 221 2.31 13.42 16.30
C ASP A 221 3.37 12.31 16.33
N LEU A 222 2.96 11.09 16.04
CA LEU A 222 3.87 9.93 15.98
C LEU A 222 4.92 10.09 14.85
N ALA A 223 4.53 10.54 13.67
CA ALA A 223 5.45 10.78 12.56
C ALA A 223 6.45 11.90 12.90
N GLN A 224 6.02 12.95 13.60
CA GLN A 224 6.93 14.00 14.09
C GLN A 224 7.92 13.46 15.12
N ALA A 225 7.48 12.59 16.03
CA ALA A 225 8.38 11.93 16.99
C ALA A 225 9.37 11.03 16.27
N TRP A 226 8.92 10.23 15.31
CA TRP A 226 9.76 9.38 14.45
C TRP A 226 10.92 10.15 13.81
N HIS A 227 10.65 11.34 13.27
CA HIS A 227 11.68 12.17 12.64
C HIS A 227 12.63 12.84 13.64
N ARG A 228 12.18 13.09 14.87
CA ARG A 228 13.07 13.61 15.94
C ARG A 228 14.06 12.54 16.37
N ASP A 229 13.61 11.32 16.57
CA ASP A 229 14.46 10.19 17.00
C ASP A 229 15.49 9.82 15.93
N ALA A 230 15.08 9.81 14.65
CA ALA A 230 15.99 9.55 13.52
C ALA A 230 17.10 10.61 13.37
N ARG A 231 16.89 11.85 13.85
CA ARG A 231 17.92 12.91 13.85
C ARG A 231 18.83 12.85 15.08
N SER A 232 18.43 12.16 16.13
CA SER A 232 19.19 12.03 17.38
C SER A 232 20.10 10.78 17.41
N GLU A 233 19.96 9.85 16.45
CA GLU A 233 20.93 8.76 16.27
C GLU A 233 22.23 9.35 15.65
N PRO A 234 23.39 9.27 16.32
CA PRO A 234 24.66 9.75 15.76
C PRO A 234 24.97 8.99 14.47
N ASP A 235 25.43 9.72 13.46
CA ASP A 235 25.89 9.15 12.18
C ASP A 235 27.17 8.33 12.43
N VAL A 236 27.01 7.03 12.63
CA VAL A 236 28.10 6.06 12.86
C VAL A 236 28.89 5.78 11.58
N SER A 237 28.54 6.36 10.44
CA SER A 237 29.25 6.17 9.16
C SER A 237 30.58 6.91 9.05
N ALA A 238 30.92 7.79 10.00
CA ALA A 238 32.17 8.55 9.98
C ALA A 238 33.37 7.84 10.69
N GLU A 239 33.14 6.75 11.42
CA GLU A 239 34.19 6.07 12.20
C GLU A 239 34.85 4.87 11.52
N ILE A 240 34.47 4.49 10.29
CA ILE A 240 35.07 3.34 9.56
C ILE A 240 36.10 3.79 8.49
N ALA A 241 36.44 5.07 8.44
CA ALA A 241 37.43 5.61 7.49
C ALA A 241 38.66 6.22 8.21
N SER A 242 39.15 5.56 9.27
CA SER A 242 40.43 5.91 9.91
C SER A 242 41.33 4.70 10.01
#